data_d4964d8d188052a1ccf1c386b03ff53c
#
_entry.id   d4964d8d188052a1ccf1c386b03ff53c
#
_cell.length_a   1.000
_cell.length_b   1.000
_cell.length_c   1.000
_cell.angle_alpha   90.00
_cell.angle_beta   90.00
_cell.angle_gamma   90.00
#
_symmetry.space_group_name_H-M   'P 1'
#
loop_
_entity.id
_entity.type
_entity.pdbx_description
1 polymer ?
#
loop_
_entity_poly.entity_id
_entity_poly.type
_entity_poly.pdbx_seq_one_letter_code
_entity_poly.pdbx_strand_id
1 'polypeptide(L)'
;MITRLGRIIKQYRKEKGYTQFEMAEKIGVSEFYISALETGSRKPGRETLIKLSNEMNMPIEKLLELKTEQSIKLASDELYARIESLPKDKQKQIMNIMDFIIEELK
;
A
#
# COMPACT_ATOMS: atom_id res chain seq x y z
N MET A 1 5.85 0.38 6.96
CA MET A 1 4.70 1.33 7.04
C MET A 1 3.40 0.61 6.72
N ILE A 2 2.41 0.73 7.61
CA ILE A 2 1.12 0.07 7.42
C ILE A 2 0.30 0.86 6.40
N THR A 3 -0.15 0.20 5.34
CA THR A 3 -1.00 0.80 4.32
C THR A 3 -2.48 0.66 4.70
N ARG A 4 -3.32 1.42 4.04
CA ARG A 4 -4.76 1.31 4.22
C ARG A 4 -5.27 -0.08 3.79
N LEU A 5 -4.75 -0.61 2.70
CA LEU A 5 -5.09 -1.97 2.26
C LEU A 5 -4.69 -3.01 3.31
N GLY A 6 -3.47 -2.92 3.83
CA GLY A 6 -2.99 -3.84 4.86
C GLY A 6 -3.83 -3.77 6.13
N ARG A 7 -4.25 -2.57 6.51
CA ARG A 7 -5.11 -2.36 7.67
C ARG A 7 -6.49 -2.99 7.48
N ILE A 8 -7.06 -2.86 6.29
CA ILE A 8 -8.35 -3.46 5.96
C ILE A 8 -8.28 -4.99 5.99
N ILE A 9 -7.21 -5.56 5.45
CA ILE A 9 -6.99 -7.03 5.51
C ILE A 9 -6.90 -7.50 6.95
N LYS A 10 -6.11 -6.81 7.76
CA LYS A 10 -5.94 -7.16 9.18
C LYS A 10 -7.25 -7.03 9.95
N GLN A 11 -8.00 -5.97 9.71
CA GLN A 11 -9.29 -5.76 10.36
C GLN A 11 -10.27 -6.88 10.02
N TYR A 12 -10.40 -7.23 8.75
CA TYR A 12 -11.24 -8.34 8.31
C TYR A 12 -10.85 -9.63 9.03
N ARG A 13 -9.55 -9.94 9.03
CA ARG A 13 -9.02 -11.15 9.66
C ARG A 13 -9.39 -11.21 11.14
N LYS A 14 -9.21 -10.11 11.86
CA LYS A 14 -9.51 -10.04 13.30
C LYS A 14 -11.00 -10.14 13.58
N GLU A 15 -11.84 -9.52 12.75
CA GLU A 15 -13.30 -9.61 12.90
C GLU A 15 -13.79 -11.04 12.72
N LYS A 16 -13.15 -11.82 11.85
CA LYS A 16 -13.48 -13.23 11.65
C LYS A 16 -12.84 -14.14 12.69
N GLY A 17 -11.94 -13.63 13.52
CA GLY A 17 -11.22 -14.42 14.50
C GLY A 17 -10.13 -15.30 13.90
N TYR A 18 -9.63 -14.96 12.71
CA TYR A 18 -8.59 -15.72 12.05
C TYR A 18 -7.20 -15.31 12.51
N THR A 19 -6.30 -16.30 12.66
CA THR A 19 -4.87 -16.03 12.73
C THR A 19 -4.35 -15.69 11.34
N GLN A 20 -3.14 -15.16 11.23
CA GLN A 20 -2.51 -14.94 9.92
C GLN A 20 -2.39 -16.26 9.15
N PHE A 21 -2.07 -17.34 9.84
CA PHE A 21 -2.00 -18.67 9.24
C PHE A 21 -3.36 -19.10 8.65
N GLU A 22 -4.43 -18.94 9.43
CA GLU A 22 -5.78 -19.30 8.97
C GLU A 22 -6.22 -18.47 7.78
N MET A 23 -5.95 -17.17 7.79
CA MET A 23 -6.24 -16.30 6.65
C MET A 23 -5.45 -16.73 5.41
N ALA A 24 -4.17 -17.07 5.60
CA ALA A 24 -3.31 -17.56 4.53
C ALA A 24 -3.87 -18.85 3.91
N GLU A 25 -4.35 -19.77 4.74
CA GLU A 25 -4.97 -21.01 4.24
C GLU A 25 -6.23 -20.70 3.41
N LYS A 26 -7.04 -19.76 3.85
CA LYS A 26 -8.29 -19.42 3.17
C LYS A 26 -8.07 -18.86 1.77
N ILE A 27 -7.02 -18.09 1.58
CA ILE A 27 -6.74 -17.50 0.26
C ILE A 27 -5.61 -18.21 -0.49
N GLY A 28 -5.05 -19.29 0.09
CA GLY A 28 -4.07 -20.12 -0.60
C GLY A 28 -2.71 -19.47 -0.78
N VAL A 29 -2.24 -18.71 0.23
CA VAL A 29 -0.92 -18.08 0.23
C VAL A 29 -0.17 -18.46 1.52
N SER A 30 1.09 -18.03 1.64
CA SER A 30 1.86 -18.27 2.86
C SER A 30 1.46 -17.30 3.98
N GLU A 31 1.66 -17.73 5.22
CA GLU A 31 1.48 -16.86 6.39
C GLU A 31 2.39 -15.63 6.32
N PHE A 32 3.63 -15.83 5.86
CA PHE A 32 4.58 -14.74 5.66
C PHE A 32 4.03 -13.67 4.70
N TYR A 33 3.36 -14.13 3.62
CA TYR A 33 2.78 -13.21 2.65
C TYR A 33 1.62 -12.41 3.24
N ILE A 34 0.77 -13.03 4.06
CA ILE A 34 -0.29 -12.30 4.77
C ILE A 34 0.32 -11.22 5.68
N SER A 35 1.36 -11.57 6.44
CA SER A 35 2.06 -10.60 7.28
C SER A 35 2.60 -9.43 6.46
N ALA A 36 3.21 -9.73 5.31
CA ALA A 36 3.77 -8.71 4.42
C ALA A 36 2.68 -7.80 3.83
N LEU A 37 1.51 -8.34 3.51
CA LEU A 37 0.37 -7.54 3.05
C LEU A 37 -0.17 -6.63 4.15
N GLU A 38 -0.29 -7.15 5.38
CA GLU A 38 -0.81 -6.38 6.51
C GLU A 38 0.13 -5.24 6.92
N THR A 39 1.43 -5.46 6.83
CA THR A 39 2.41 -4.40 7.15
C THR A 39 2.68 -3.44 6.00
N GLY A 40 2.22 -3.76 4.79
CA GLY A 40 2.44 -2.94 3.62
C GLY A 40 3.80 -3.13 2.96
N SER A 41 4.60 -4.13 3.40
CA SER A 41 5.91 -4.40 2.79
C SER A 41 5.79 -5.04 1.41
N ARG A 42 4.62 -5.60 1.09
CA ARG A 42 4.32 -6.15 -0.23
C ARG A 42 2.95 -5.69 -0.71
N LYS A 43 2.83 -5.51 -2.02
CA LYS A 43 1.56 -5.26 -2.69
C LYS A 43 1.00 -6.59 -3.19
N PRO A 44 -0.33 -6.81 -3.11
CA PRO A 44 -0.91 -8.04 -3.65
C PRO A 44 -0.82 -8.06 -5.17
N GLY A 45 -0.51 -9.22 -5.74
CA GLY A 45 -0.60 -9.43 -7.17
C GLY A 45 -2.05 -9.58 -7.62
N ARG A 46 -2.26 -9.67 -8.93
CA ARG A 46 -3.61 -9.78 -9.52
C ARG A 46 -4.39 -10.97 -8.97
N GLU A 47 -3.73 -12.14 -8.91
CA GLU A 47 -4.38 -13.36 -8.43
C GLU A 47 -4.78 -13.23 -6.96
N THR A 48 -3.91 -12.65 -6.14
CA THR A 48 -4.19 -12.42 -4.72
C THR A 48 -5.35 -11.44 -4.54
N LEU A 49 -5.44 -10.40 -5.37
CA LEU A 49 -6.56 -9.46 -5.33
C LEU A 49 -7.89 -10.16 -5.58
N ILE A 50 -7.93 -11.07 -6.54
CA ILE A 50 -9.14 -11.85 -6.86
C ILE A 50 -9.52 -12.71 -5.65
N LYS A 51 -8.55 -13.38 -5.04
CA LYS A 51 -8.77 -14.22 -3.86
C LYS A 51 -9.26 -13.40 -2.66
N LEU A 52 -8.66 -12.24 -2.43
CA LEU A 52 -9.09 -11.33 -1.37
C LEU A 52 -10.50 -10.80 -1.62
N SER A 53 -10.82 -10.45 -2.86
CA SER A 53 -12.16 -9.99 -3.23
C SER A 53 -13.21 -11.04 -2.89
N ASN A 54 -12.95 -12.29 -3.24
CA ASN A 54 -13.86 -13.40 -2.96
C ASN A 54 -13.99 -13.67 -1.46
N GLU A 55 -12.86 -13.74 -0.74
CA GLU A 55 -12.87 -14.04 0.70
C GLU A 55 -13.53 -12.93 1.50
N MET A 56 -13.19 -11.68 1.21
CA MET A 56 -13.66 -10.53 1.97
C MET A 56 -15.01 -10.01 1.49
N ASN A 57 -15.56 -10.59 0.41
CA ASN A 57 -16.79 -10.12 -0.22
C ASN A 57 -16.74 -8.62 -0.51
N MET A 58 -15.63 -8.17 -1.06
CA MET A 58 -15.37 -6.78 -1.41
C MET A 58 -15.18 -6.66 -2.92
N PRO A 59 -15.78 -5.65 -3.58
CA PRO A 59 -15.58 -5.46 -5.02
C PRO A 59 -14.10 -5.32 -5.37
N ILE A 60 -13.68 -5.99 -6.45
CA ILE A 60 -12.28 -5.95 -6.87
C ILE A 60 -11.83 -4.54 -7.22
N GLU A 61 -12.73 -3.70 -7.70
CA GLU A 61 -12.44 -2.29 -8.01
C GLU A 61 -11.98 -1.54 -6.77
N LYS A 62 -12.57 -1.84 -5.63
CA LYS A 62 -12.16 -1.24 -4.35
C LYS A 62 -10.77 -1.68 -3.94
N LEU A 63 -10.45 -2.95 -4.10
CA LEU A 63 -9.12 -3.48 -3.81
C LEU A 63 -8.06 -2.92 -4.74
N LEU A 64 -8.38 -2.74 -6.02
CA LEU A 64 -7.49 -2.11 -7.00
C LEU A 64 -7.21 -0.65 -6.63
N GLU A 65 -8.22 0.07 -6.19
CA GLU A 65 -8.09 1.45 -5.72
C GLU A 65 -7.12 1.52 -4.53
N LEU A 66 -7.28 0.63 -3.55
CA LEU A 66 -6.42 0.57 -2.39
C LEU A 66 -4.98 0.19 -2.75
N LYS A 67 -4.80 -0.72 -3.71
CA LYS A 67 -3.47 -1.09 -4.20
C LYS A 67 -2.80 0.08 -4.92
N THR A 68 -3.54 0.83 -5.72
CA THR A 68 -3.03 2.02 -6.42
C THR A 68 -2.59 3.08 -5.42
N GLU A 69 -3.37 3.30 -4.37
CA GLU A 69 -3.03 4.20 -3.27
C GLU A 69 -1.69 3.80 -2.64
N GLN A 70 -1.50 2.51 -2.36
CA GLN A 70 -0.24 1.98 -1.82
C GLN A 70 0.92 2.23 -2.78
N SER A 71 0.72 2.01 -4.08
CA SER A 71 1.76 2.21 -5.09
C SER A 71 2.20 3.67 -5.18
N ILE A 72 1.25 4.61 -5.14
CA ILE A 72 1.54 6.04 -5.16
C ILE A 72 2.36 6.42 -3.93
N LYS A 73 1.98 5.93 -2.76
CA LYS A 73 2.69 6.23 -1.52
C LYS A 73 4.12 5.72 -1.53
N LEU A 74 4.34 4.48 -2.00
CA LEU A 74 5.69 3.91 -2.09
C LEU A 74 6.57 4.71 -3.06
N ALA A 75 6.01 5.11 -4.20
CA ALA A 75 6.73 5.94 -5.17
C ALA A 75 7.08 7.31 -4.58
N SER A 76 6.17 7.92 -3.82
CA SER A 76 6.40 9.20 -3.14
C SER A 76 7.50 9.09 -2.09
N ASP A 77 7.51 8.01 -1.30
CA ASP A 77 8.52 7.77 -0.27
C ASP A 77 9.91 7.60 -0.90
N GLU A 78 10.00 6.85 -2.01
CA GLU A 78 11.25 6.67 -2.74
C GLU A 78 11.77 7.99 -3.31
N LEU A 79 10.90 8.77 -3.92
CA LEU A 79 11.25 10.08 -4.47
C LEU A 79 11.76 11.01 -3.38
N TYR A 80 11.08 11.03 -2.24
CA TYR A 80 11.46 11.85 -1.10
C TYR A 80 12.85 11.48 -0.59
N ALA A 81 13.15 10.19 -0.48
CA ALA A 81 14.47 9.72 -0.08
C ALA A 81 15.56 10.16 -1.05
N ARG A 82 15.29 10.14 -2.35
CA ARG A 82 16.22 10.63 -3.37
C ARG A 82 16.48 12.12 -3.22
N ILE A 83 15.46 12.89 -2.94
CA ILE A 83 15.60 14.35 -2.73
C ILE A 83 16.45 14.62 -1.49
N GLU A 84 16.22 13.89 -0.40
CA GLU A 84 16.97 14.04 0.84
C GLU A 84 18.48 13.74 0.68
N SER A 85 18.85 12.89 -0.27
CA SER A 85 20.25 12.56 -0.55
C SER A 85 20.98 13.65 -1.31
N LEU A 86 20.30 14.66 -1.82
CA LEU A 86 20.90 15.76 -2.58
C LEU A 86 21.47 16.84 -1.65
N PRO A 87 22.43 17.66 -2.13
CA PRO A 87 22.88 18.85 -1.39
C PRO A 87 21.71 19.78 -1.09
N LYS A 88 21.80 20.52 0.03
CA LYS A 88 20.68 21.36 0.50
C LYS A 88 20.25 22.42 -0.50
N ASP A 89 21.18 23.01 -1.27
CA ASP A 89 20.85 23.98 -2.30
C ASP A 89 19.98 23.35 -3.40
N LYS A 90 20.28 22.10 -3.78
CA LYS A 90 19.49 21.37 -4.77
C LYS A 90 18.11 21.00 -4.22
N GLN A 91 18.03 20.58 -2.96
CA GLN A 91 16.76 20.31 -2.30
C GLN A 91 15.88 21.57 -2.32
N LYS A 92 16.44 22.72 -2.01
CA LYS A 92 15.69 23.99 -2.01
C LYS A 92 15.16 24.33 -3.39
N GLN A 93 15.97 24.14 -4.43
CA GLN A 93 15.55 24.38 -5.82
C GLN A 93 14.37 23.48 -6.19
N ILE A 94 14.41 22.20 -5.84
CA ILE A 94 13.35 21.25 -6.11
C ILE A 94 12.06 21.63 -5.37
N MET A 95 12.17 21.99 -4.08
CA MET A 95 11.01 22.39 -3.29
C MET A 95 10.36 23.65 -3.86
N ASN A 96 11.13 24.61 -4.33
CA ASN A 96 10.60 25.82 -4.95
C ASN A 96 9.83 25.49 -6.23
N ILE A 97 10.34 24.57 -7.05
CA ILE A 97 9.66 24.12 -8.26
C ILE A 97 8.34 23.42 -7.92
N MET A 98 8.37 22.56 -6.91
CA MET A 98 7.16 21.85 -6.47
C MET A 98 6.10 22.82 -5.93
N ASP A 99 6.50 23.79 -5.14
CA ASP A 99 5.60 24.83 -4.62
C ASP A 99 4.95 25.60 -5.76
N PHE A 100 5.74 25.97 -6.78
CA PHE A 100 5.23 26.65 -7.98
C PHE A 100 4.19 25.80 -8.69
N ILE A 101 4.46 24.52 -8.90
CA ILE A 101 3.52 23.61 -9.57
C ILE A 101 2.22 23.49 -8.77
N ILE A 102 2.32 23.34 -7.45
CA ILE A 102 1.15 23.23 -6.59
C ILE A 102 0.28 24.51 -6.70
N GLU A 103 0.89 25.68 -6.69
CA GLU A 103 0.16 26.95 -6.82
C GLU A 103 -0.56 27.05 -8.17
N GLU A 104 0.08 26.59 -9.26
CA GLU A 104 -0.54 26.60 -10.58
C GLU A 104 -1.72 25.65 -10.72
N LEU A 105 -1.76 24.59 -9.89
CA LEU A 105 -2.82 23.58 -9.93
C LEU A 105 -4.02 23.92 -9.03
N LYS A 106 -3.93 24.96 -8.23
CA LYS A 106 -5.02 25.37 -7.34
C LYS A 106 -6.16 26.04 -8.08
#